data_2a9ff375c3345348f3f3b90d7a33cc50
#
_entry.id   2a9ff375c3345348f3f3b90d7a33cc50
#
_cell.length_a   1.000
_cell.length_b   1.000
_cell.length_c   1.000
_cell.angle_alpha   90.00
_cell.angle_beta   90.00
_cell.angle_gamma   90.00
#
_symmetry.space_group_name_H-M   'P 1'
#
loop_
_entity.id
_entity.type
_entity.pdbx_description
1 polymer ?
#
loop_
_entity_poly.entity_id
_entity_poly.type
_entity_poly.pdbx_seq_one_letter_code
_entity_poly.pdbx_strand_id
1 'polypeptide(L)'
;METQTNNLSTFRVLFIVKGILTLCFSLFFIFYGFIGTIFGNIEDFNELEFNPGIIFIVIGIIGFFITIIFGILTLIAAKYLNEVRGYNFIFVVSILNCLTGILGILLGVFTLVELTKPHVKALFEENKLKNI
;
A
#
# COMPACT_ATOMS: atom_id res chain seq x y z
N MET A 1 22.26 -10.63 -21.48
CA MET A 1 22.05 -9.17 -21.50
C MET A 1 20.58 -8.75 -21.40
N GLU A 2 19.67 -9.57 -21.83
CA GLU A 2 18.22 -9.26 -21.84
C GLU A 2 17.54 -9.40 -20.47
N THR A 3 18.18 -10.03 -19.52
CA THR A 3 17.60 -10.32 -18.21
C THR A 3 17.56 -9.12 -17.25
N GLN A 4 18.25 -8.03 -17.57
CA GLN A 4 18.38 -6.89 -16.67
C GLN A 4 17.17 -5.93 -16.69
N THR A 5 16.38 -5.95 -17.77
CA THR A 5 15.24 -5.05 -17.93
C THR A 5 13.92 -5.65 -17.43
N ASN A 6 13.85 -6.97 -17.24
CA ASN A 6 12.59 -7.67 -16.94
C ASN A 6 12.16 -7.59 -15.48
N ASN A 7 13.05 -7.24 -14.56
CA ASN A 7 12.71 -7.21 -13.13
C ASN A 7 11.74 -6.08 -12.79
N LEU A 8 11.87 -4.92 -13.43
CA LEU A 8 10.93 -3.80 -13.21
C LEU A 8 9.50 -4.17 -13.61
N SER A 9 9.32 -4.90 -14.70
CA SER A 9 8.01 -5.40 -15.11
C SER A 9 7.41 -6.34 -14.06
N THR A 10 8.20 -7.23 -13.50
CA THR A 10 7.79 -8.14 -12.44
C THR A 10 7.36 -7.37 -11.19
N PHE A 11 8.15 -6.40 -10.76
CA PHE A 11 7.81 -5.56 -9.61
C PHE A 11 6.55 -4.73 -9.84
N ARG A 12 6.37 -4.21 -11.05
CA ARG A 12 5.13 -3.51 -11.43
C ARG A 12 3.91 -4.40 -11.21
N VAL A 13 3.93 -5.64 -11.69
CA VAL A 13 2.83 -6.59 -11.50
C VAL A 13 2.59 -6.86 -10.02
N LEU A 14 3.65 -7.07 -9.25
CA LEU A 14 3.56 -7.30 -7.81
C LEU A 14 2.96 -6.10 -7.07
N PHE A 15 3.32 -4.87 -7.45
CA PHE A 15 2.73 -3.66 -6.89
C PHE A 15 1.25 -3.52 -7.23
N ILE A 16 0.85 -3.87 -8.44
CA ILE A 16 -0.57 -3.87 -8.84
C ILE A 16 -1.34 -4.87 -7.99
N VAL A 17 -0.87 -6.11 -7.89
CA VAL A 17 -1.51 -7.15 -7.08
C VAL A 17 -1.59 -6.71 -5.62
N LYS A 18 -0.50 -6.20 -5.06
CA LYS A 18 -0.48 -5.69 -3.67
C LYS A 18 -1.45 -4.54 -3.47
N GLY A 19 -1.50 -3.58 -4.40
CA GLY A 19 -2.41 -2.44 -4.34
C GLY A 19 -3.87 -2.88 -4.35
N ILE A 20 -4.24 -3.80 -5.24
CA ILE A 20 -5.59 -4.36 -5.33
C ILE A 20 -5.93 -5.12 -4.03
N LEU A 21 -5.04 -5.98 -3.54
CA LEU A 21 -5.25 -6.69 -2.28
C LEU A 21 -5.44 -5.73 -1.10
N THR A 22 -4.66 -4.65 -1.06
CA THR A 22 -4.79 -3.62 -0.02
C THR A 22 -6.15 -2.93 -0.10
N LEU A 23 -6.62 -2.61 -1.30
CA LEU A 23 -7.95 -2.02 -1.48
C LEU A 23 -9.07 -3.01 -1.12
N CYS A 24 -8.93 -4.29 -1.47
CA CYS A 24 -9.87 -5.33 -1.02
C CYS A 24 -9.88 -5.45 0.50
N PHE A 25 -8.71 -5.32 1.13
CA PHE A 25 -8.61 -5.36 2.58
C PHE A 25 -9.33 -4.19 3.26
N SER A 26 -9.48 -3.05 2.57
CA SER A 26 -10.25 -1.92 3.11
C SER A 26 -11.71 -2.28 3.38
N LEU A 27 -12.28 -3.25 2.65
CA LEU A 27 -13.64 -3.73 2.89
C LEU A 27 -13.80 -4.36 4.29
N PHE A 28 -12.74 -4.98 4.83
CA PHE A 28 -12.77 -5.51 6.19
C PHE A 28 -13.04 -4.41 7.23
N PHE A 29 -12.51 -3.22 7.01
CA PHE A 29 -12.73 -2.09 7.91
C PHE A 29 -14.18 -1.60 7.87
N ILE A 30 -14.87 -1.75 6.73
CA ILE A 30 -16.31 -1.48 6.63
C ILE A 30 -17.08 -2.48 7.51
N PHE A 31 -16.74 -3.78 7.45
CA PHE A 31 -17.34 -4.79 8.33
C PHE A 31 -17.08 -4.49 9.81
N TYR A 32 -15.87 -4.03 10.15
CA TYR A 32 -15.56 -3.58 11.51
C TYR A 32 -16.49 -2.45 11.98
N GLY A 33 -16.73 -1.48 11.12
CA GLY A 33 -17.68 -0.41 11.39
C GLY A 33 -19.10 -0.93 11.62
N PHE A 34 -19.57 -1.88 10.79
CA PHE A 34 -20.89 -2.52 10.98
C PHE A 34 -20.99 -3.27 12.31
N ILE A 35 -19.97 -4.05 12.66
CA ILE A 35 -19.91 -4.73 13.95
C ILE A 35 -20.02 -3.71 15.08
N GLY A 36 -19.31 -2.57 14.96
CA GLY A 36 -19.37 -1.48 15.92
C GLY A 36 -20.77 -0.91 16.11
N THR A 37 -21.55 -0.74 15.03
CA THR A 37 -22.94 -0.27 15.13
C THR A 37 -23.86 -1.29 15.82
N ILE A 38 -23.63 -2.59 15.57
CA ILE A 38 -24.40 -3.66 16.23
C ILE A 38 -24.12 -3.65 17.73
N PHE A 39 -22.84 -3.65 18.12
CA PHE A 39 -22.45 -3.63 19.54
C PHE A 39 -22.87 -2.34 20.22
N GLY A 40 -22.82 -1.21 19.51
CA GLY A 40 -23.23 0.08 20.06
C GLY A 40 -24.73 0.19 20.36
N ASN A 41 -25.57 -0.66 19.77
CA ASN A 41 -27.02 -0.68 20.01
C ASN A 41 -27.47 -1.72 21.05
N ILE A 42 -26.55 -2.50 21.61
CA ILE A 42 -26.87 -3.45 22.68
C ILE A 42 -27.03 -2.65 23.99
N GLU A 43 -28.20 -2.76 24.63
CA GLU A 43 -28.57 -2.02 25.84
C GLU A 43 -27.57 -2.20 26.98
N ASP A 44 -27.09 -3.43 27.17
CA ASP A 44 -26.11 -3.79 28.23
C ASP A 44 -24.79 -3.01 28.10
N PHE A 45 -24.39 -2.62 26.90
CA PHE A 45 -23.17 -1.84 26.68
C PHE A 45 -23.37 -0.33 26.80
N ASN A 46 -24.62 0.15 26.73
CA ASN A 46 -24.93 1.56 26.92
C ASN A 46 -24.84 2.00 28.39
N GLU A 47 -24.96 1.06 29.33
CA GLU A 47 -24.79 1.32 30.77
C GLU A 47 -23.33 1.39 31.22
N LEU A 48 -22.38 0.99 30.34
CA LEU A 48 -20.96 1.09 30.64
C LEU A 48 -20.49 2.53 30.44
N GLU A 49 -19.58 3.01 31.30
CA GLU A 49 -18.90 4.31 31.13
C GLU A 49 -18.24 4.44 29.76
N PHE A 50 -17.96 3.31 29.12
CA PHE A 50 -17.30 3.22 27.84
C PHE A 50 -18.00 2.21 26.94
N ASN A 51 -18.58 2.69 25.83
CA ASN A 51 -19.23 1.82 24.84
C ASN A 51 -18.22 1.23 23.86
N PRO A 52 -17.97 -0.10 23.90
CA PRO A 52 -16.98 -0.75 23.03
C PRO A 52 -17.32 -0.61 21.54
N GLY A 53 -18.59 -0.45 21.18
CA GLY A 53 -19.01 -0.23 19.79
C GLY A 53 -18.38 1.00 19.15
N ILE A 54 -18.15 2.06 19.95
CA ILE A 54 -17.51 3.29 19.47
C ILE A 54 -16.07 3.02 19.01
N ILE A 55 -15.31 2.18 19.74
CA ILE A 55 -13.95 1.82 19.33
C ILE A 55 -13.95 1.15 17.98
N PHE A 56 -14.83 0.16 17.77
CA PHE A 56 -14.91 -0.56 16.50
C PHE A 56 -15.26 0.38 15.34
N ILE A 57 -16.14 1.35 15.56
CA ILE A 57 -16.49 2.36 14.55
C ILE A 57 -15.28 3.24 14.23
N VAL A 58 -14.59 3.76 15.26
CA VAL A 58 -13.43 4.64 15.07
C VAL A 58 -12.30 3.90 14.36
N ILE A 59 -11.97 2.68 14.78
CA ILE A 59 -10.96 1.84 14.14
C ILE A 59 -11.37 1.54 12.69
N GLY A 60 -12.63 1.22 12.45
CA GLY A 60 -13.16 0.97 11.12
C GLY A 60 -12.97 2.16 10.18
N ILE A 61 -13.35 3.37 10.61
CA ILE A 61 -13.23 4.59 9.82
C ILE A 61 -11.76 4.93 9.55
N ILE A 62 -10.94 4.99 10.59
CA ILE A 62 -9.51 5.35 10.46
C ILE A 62 -8.78 4.31 9.60
N GLY A 63 -8.97 3.02 9.88
CA GLY A 63 -8.36 1.93 9.13
C GLY A 63 -8.77 1.93 7.67
N PHE A 64 -10.04 2.21 7.37
CA PHE A 64 -10.55 2.32 6.01
C PHE A 64 -9.82 3.41 5.20
N PHE A 65 -9.74 4.64 5.73
CA PHE A 65 -9.07 5.73 5.04
C PHE A 65 -7.57 5.47 4.86
N ILE A 66 -6.89 4.99 5.89
CA ILE A 66 -5.47 4.67 5.82
C ILE A 66 -5.22 3.61 4.74
N THR A 67 -6.01 2.54 4.73
CA THR A 67 -5.84 1.43 3.78
C THR A 67 -6.10 1.86 2.34
N ILE A 68 -7.10 2.72 2.10
CA ILE A 68 -7.35 3.29 0.77
C ILE A 68 -6.16 4.12 0.30
N ILE A 69 -5.66 5.01 1.15
CA ILE A 69 -4.50 5.86 0.80
C ILE A 69 -3.30 4.99 0.43
N PHE A 70 -2.97 3.98 1.25
CA PHE A 70 -1.87 3.05 0.96
C PHE A 70 -2.09 2.26 -0.33
N GLY A 71 -3.30 1.79 -0.58
CA GLY A 71 -3.64 1.08 -1.81
C GLY A 71 -3.43 1.94 -3.06
N ILE A 72 -3.92 3.18 -3.01
CA ILE A 72 -3.76 4.14 -4.12
C ILE A 72 -2.28 4.48 -4.34
N LEU A 73 -1.52 4.78 -3.28
CA LEU A 73 -0.09 5.07 -3.38
C LEU A 73 0.67 3.90 -4.00
N THR A 74 0.34 2.67 -3.62
CA THR A 74 0.95 1.46 -4.18
C THR A 74 0.63 1.30 -5.68
N LEU A 75 -0.59 1.59 -6.11
CA LEU A 75 -0.97 1.56 -7.53
C LEU A 75 -0.29 2.67 -8.34
N ILE A 76 -0.14 3.86 -7.77
CA ILE A 76 0.60 4.96 -8.41
C ILE A 76 2.07 4.58 -8.57
N ALA A 77 2.67 3.94 -7.56
CA ALA A 77 4.05 3.44 -7.65
C ALA A 77 4.19 2.39 -8.77
N ALA A 78 3.21 1.52 -8.95
CA ALA A 78 3.17 0.56 -10.07
C ALA A 78 3.16 1.27 -11.42
N LYS A 79 2.39 2.35 -11.54
CA LYS A 79 2.37 3.18 -12.75
C LYS A 79 3.74 3.82 -13.00
N TYR A 80 4.35 4.38 -11.98
CA TYR A 80 5.68 5.00 -12.10
C TYR A 80 6.77 3.99 -12.44
N LEU A 81 6.68 2.77 -11.93
CA LEU A 81 7.57 1.67 -12.34
C LEU A 81 7.42 1.36 -13.84
N ASN A 82 6.20 1.37 -14.37
CA ASN A 82 5.96 1.17 -15.79
C ASN A 82 6.55 2.29 -16.65
N GLU A 83 6.44 3.53 -16.18
CA GLU A 83 6.93 4.71 -16.89
C GLU A 83 8.41 4.98 -16.62
N VAL A 84 9.05 4.20 -15.74
CA VAL A 84 10.45 4.36 -15.30
C VAL A 84 10.72 5.80 -14.85
N ARG A 85 9.86 6.32 -13.98
CA ARG A 85 9.98 7.68 -13.42
C ARG A 85 9.61 7.71 -11.93
N GLY A 86 9.87 8.83 -11.27
CA GLY A 86 9.52 9.01 -9.89
C GLY A 86 10.29 8.10 -8.93
N TYR A 87 11.59 7.93 -9.15
CA TYR A 87 12.45 7.07 -8.33
C TYR A 87 12.25 7.28 -6.84
N ASN A 88 12.28 8.54 -6.39
CA ASN A 88 12.12 8.86 -4.97
C ASN A 88 10.73 8.48 -4.45
N PHE A 89 9.70 8.64 -5.26
CA PHE A 89 8.34 8.25 -4.88
C PHE A 89 8.22 6.73 -4.70
N ILE A 90 8.72 5.96 -5.66
CA ILE A 90 8.73 4.50 -5.59
C ILE A 90 9.53 4.04 -4.35
N PHE A 91 10.66 4.67 -4.09
CA PHE A 91 11.51 4.38 -2.94
C PHE A 91 10.74 4.57 -1.62
N VAL A 92 10.07 5.72 -1.46
CA VAL A 92 9.27 6.02 -0.26
C VAL A 92 8.10 5.06 -0.12
N VAL A 93 7.37 4.79 -1.21
CA VAL A 93 6.24 3.85 -1.18
C VAL A 93 6.70 2.42 -0.86
N SER A 94 7.88 2.03 -1.32
CA SER A 94 8.46 0.73 -0.98
C SER A 94 8.75 0.60 0.52
N ILE A 95 9.30 1.66 1.14
CA ILE A 95 9.51 1.72 2.59
C ILE A 95 8.17 1.63 3.33
N LEU A 96 7.16 2.40 2.90
CA LEU A 96 5.84 2.36 3.49
C LEU A 96 5.20 0.97 3.38
N ASN A 97 5.37 0.29 2.25
CA ASN A 97 4.90 -1.08 2.08
C ASN A 97 5.57 -2.06 3.05
N CYS A 98 6.83 -1.84 3.43
CA CYS A 98 7.50 -2.67 4.44
C CYS A 98 6.78 -2.65 5.80
N LEU A 99 6.01 -1.59 6.09
CA LEU A 99 5.24 -1.46 7.31
C LEU A 99 3.88 -2.17 7.27
N THR A 100 3.45 -2.65 6.10
CA THR A 100 2.09 -3.17 5.88
C THR A 100 1.96 -4.70 5.98
N GLY A 101 2.87 -5.36 6.69
CA GLY A 101 2.82 -6.80 6.93
C GLY A 101 3.80 -7.59 6.06
N ILE A 102 3.77 -8.91 6.20
CA ILE A 102 4.79 -9.82 5.62
C ILE A 102 4.92 -9.65 4.10
N LEU A 103 3.82 -9.62 3.36
CA LEU A 103 3.85 -9.43 1.91
C LEU A 103 4.41 -8.06 1.53
N GLY A 104 4.07 -7.03 2.30
CA GLY A 104 4.62 -5.69 2.11
C GLY A 104 6.11 -5.61 2.39
N ILE A 105 6.58 -6.29 3.44
CA ILE A 105 8.01 -6.37 3.78
C ILE A 105 8.79 -7.01 2.63
N LEU A 106 8.35 -8.18 2.17
CA LEU A 106 9.01 -8.89 1.07
C LEU A 106 9.05 -8.03 -0.20
N LEU A 107 7.91 -7.51 -0.61
CA LEU A 107 7.81 -6.66 -1.79
C LEU A 107 8.64 -5.39 -1.66
N GLY A 108 8.53 -4.70 -0.53
CA GLY A 108 9.24 -3.45 -0.26
C GLY A 108 10.76 -3.65 -0.26
N VAL A 109 11.28 -4.65 0.46
CA VAL A 109 12.71 -4.94 0.54
C VAL A 109 13.26 -5.32 -0.83
N PHE A 110 12.62 -6.23 -1.54
CA PHE A 110 13.08 -6.63 -2.89
C PHE A 110 13.06 -5.45 -3.86
N THR A 111 12.04 -4.61 -3.80
CA THR A 111 11.96 -3.41 -4.64
C THR A 111 13.08 -2.42 -4.30
N LEU A 112 13.36 -2.19 -3.01
CA LEU A 112 14.46 -1.32 -2.59
C LEU A 112 15.81 -1.83 -3.08
N VAL A 113 16.05 -3.14 -2.96
CA VAL A 113 17.28 -3.76 -3.48
C VAL A 113 17.38 -3.56 -5.00
N GLU A 114 16.31 -3.77 -5.73
CA GLU A 114 16.30 -3.57 -7.18
C GLU A 114 16.56 -2.12 -7.56
N LEU A 115 15.92 -1.16 -6.87
CA LEU A 115 16.12 0.27 -7.12
C LEU A 115 17.54 0.75 -6.82
N THR A 116 18.27 0.08 -5.93
CA THR A 116 19.66 0.44 -5.62
C THR A 116 20.68 -0.07 -6.64
N LYS A 117 20.28 -0.95 -7.57
CA LYS A 117 21.18 -1.44 -8.61
C LYS A 117 21.58 -0.33 -9.56
N PRO A 118 22.89 -0.24 -9.94
CA PRO A 118 23.38 0.86 -10.80
C PRO A 118 22.68 0.94 -12.14
N HIS A 119 22.38 -0.18 -12.79
CA HIS A 119 21.71 -0.20 -14.09
C HIS A 119 20.26 0.29 -14.01
N VAL A 120 19.56 0.05 -12.91
CA VAL A 120 18.20 0.55 -12.67
C VAL A 120 18.22 2.04 -12.43
N LYS A 121 19.14 2.54 -11.62
CA LYS A 121 19.33 3.99 -11.42
C LYS A 121 19.62 4.71 -12.73
N ALA A 122 20.47 4.13 -13.56
CA ALA A 122 20.81 4.68 -14.86
C ALA A 122 19.57 4.77 -15.77
N LEU A 123 18.68 3.78 -15.75
CA LEU A 123 17.42 3.82 -16.50
C LEU A 123 16.50 4.97 -16.06
N PHE A 124 16.38 5.19 -14.76
CA PHE A 124 15.58 6.30 -14.22
C PHE A 124 16.17 7.67 -14.57
N GLU A 125 17.49 7.80 -14.48
CA GLU A 125 18.18 9.05 -14.85
C GLU A 125 18.08 9.34 -16.33
N GLU A 126 18.28 8.34 -17.19
CA GLU A 126 18.13 8.47 -18.64
C GLU A 126 16.71 8.92 -18.99
N ASN A 127 15.71 8.32 -18.39
CA ASN A 127 14.31 8.67 -18.66
C ASN A 127 13.95 10.06 -18.14
N LYS A 128 14.53 10.46 -17.02
CA LYS A 128 14.38 11.81 -16.48
C LYS A 128 14.93 12.86 -17.44
N LEU A 129 16.09 12.61 -18.05
CA LEU A 129 16.71 13.50 -19.01
C LEU A 129 15.88 13.59 -20.30
N LYS A 130 15.25 12.51 -20.76
CA LYS A 130 14.38 12.51 -21.95
C LYS A 130 13.11 13.33 -21.75
N ASN A 131 12.62 13.47 -20.53
CA ASN A 131 11.39 14.17 -20.20
C ASN A 131 11.59 15.64 -19.80
N ILE A 132 12.82 16.12 -19.87
CA ILE A 132 13.16 17.54 -19.74
C ILE A 132 13.15 18.21 -21.13
#